data_637e6624b7c31e40ca45369b0ba8012b
#
_entry.id   637e6624b7c31e40ca45369b0ba8012b
#
_cell.length_a   1.000
_cell.length_b   1.000
_cell.length_c   1.000
_cell.angle_alpha   90.00
_cell.angle_beta   90.00
_cell.angle_gamma   90.00
#
_symmetry.space_group_name_H-M   'P 1'
#
loop_
_entity.id
_entity.type
_entity.pdbx_description
1 polymer ?
#
loop_
_entity_poly.entity_id
_entity_poly.type
_entity_poly.pdbx_seq_one_letter_code
_entity_poly.pdbx_strand_id
1 'polypeptide(L)'
;ATAASGQEPSTGSSTINGKNVLTWSLGKKMKRTTPSGANWQDVYVVGQWTGGSTFDNDPGIFGGVTDNGIQAGNNSKAGLWFNIWTNNFFLNGASNAGNNVVGTMSSPFLISFSQNSAVSVSGYQIGADRNNGTREWKGEFGEVLAFNSKLSDADRQKIEGYLANKWGINGNLPSTHPYVAS
;
A
#
# COMPACT_ATOMS: atom_id res chain seq x y z
N ALA A 1 10.25 2.53 -11.06
CA ALA A 1 11.02 1.99 -9.95
C ALA A 1 11.84 0.80 -10.45
N THR A 2 13.03 0.65 -9.92
CA THR A 2 13.93 -0.46 -10.22
C THR A 2 14.33 -1.12 -8.91
N ALA A 3 14.77 -2.38 -8.97
CA ALA A 3 15.41 -3.05 -7.84
C ALA A 3 16.90 -3.23 -8.12
N ALA A 4 17.71 -3.32 -7.08
CA ALA A 4 19.08 -3.79 -7.22
C ALA A 4 19.07 -5.31 -7.46
N SER A 5 20.09 -5.85 -8.14
CA SER A 5 20.18 -7.28 -8.43
C SER A 5 19.98 -8.12 -7.16
N GLY A 6 19.11 -9.10 -7.23
CA GLY A 6 18.71 -9.95 -6.12
C GLY A 6 17.68 -9.34 -5.16
N GLN A 7 17.30 -8.07 -5.35
CA GLN A 7 16.27 -7.41 -4.54
C GLN A 7 14.91 -7.28 -5.26
N GLU A 8 14.80 -7.82 -6.46
CA GLU A 8 13.57 -7.77 -7.23
C GLU A 8 12.47 -8.62 -6.56
N PRO A 9 11.24 -8.10 -6.46
CA PRO A 9 10.10 -8.95 -6.17
C PRO A 9 9.93 -9.99 -7.27
N SER A 10 9.42 -11.17 -6.94
CA SER A 10 9.15 -12.21 -7.94
C SER A 10 7.80 -11.96 -8.62
N THR A 11 7.67 -12.42 -9.87
CA THR A 11 6.42 -12.40 -10.63
C THR A 11 6.06 -13.80 -11.11
N GLY A 12 4.77 -14.06 -11.33
CA GLY A 12 4.27 -15.36 -11.81
C GLY A 12 4.22 -16.46 -10.74
N SER A 13 4.62 -16.17 -9.50
CA SER A 13 4.57 -17.15 -8.39
C SER A 13 3.26 -17.10 -7.60
N SER A 14 2.52 -16.02 -7.69
CA SER A 14 1.25 -15.83 -6.98
C SER A 14 0.27 -15.01 -7.80
N THR A 15 -1.01 -15.07 -7.42
CA THR A 15 -2.08 -14.30 -8.06
C THR A 15 -3.05 -13.75 -7.03
N ILE A 16 -3.68 -12.62 -7.33
CA ILE A 16 -4.90 -12.14 -6.69
C ILE A 16 -6.04 -12.32 -7.69
N ASN A 17 -7.00 -13.17 -7.36
CA ASN A 17 -8.15 -13.48 -8.22
C ASN A 17 -7.76 -13.80 -9.67
N GLY A 18 -6.74 -14.65 -9.84
CA GLY A 18 -6.25 -15.10 -11.14
C GLY A 18 -5.38 -14.10 -11.91
N LYS A 19 -5.11 -12.93 -11.35
CA LYS A 19 -4.23 -11.92 -11.96
C LYS A 19 -2.83 -11.98 -11.35
N ASN A 20 -1.81 -12.01 -12.18
CA ASN A 20 -0.42 -11.99 -11.72
C ASN A 20 -0.13 -10.77 -10.85
N VAL A 21 0.62 -10.99 -9.79
CA VAL A 21 1.07 -9.98 -8.84
C VAL A 21 2.59 -10.02 -8.69
N LEU A 22 3.12 -8.99 -8.07
CA LEU A 22 4.49 -9.01 -7.58
C LEU A 22 4.47 -9.52 -6.13
N THR A 23 5.33 -10.50 -5.83
CA THR A 23 5.48 -11.10 -4.51
C THR A 23 6.74 -10.57 -3.84
N TRP A 24 6.58 -10.05 -2.64
CA TRP A 24 7.64 -9.52 -1.78
C TRP A 24 7.96 -10.47 -0.63
N SER A 25 9.20 -10.47 -0.24
CA SER A 25 9.73 -11.15 0.96
C SER A 25 10.89 -10.32 1.52
N LEU A 26 11.48 -10.76 2.62
CA LEU A 26 12.67 -10.08 3.17
C LEU A 26 13.76 -9.90 2.12
N GLY A 27 14.35 -8.73 2.08
CA GLY A 27 15.37 -8.32 1.11
C GLY A 27 14.80 -7.83 -0.22
N LYS A 28 13.48 -7.93 -0.47
CA LYS A 28 12.85 -7.52 -1.73
C LYS A 28 12.26 -6.13 -1.63
N LYS A 29 12.63 -5.26 -2.57
CA LYS A 29 12.13 -3.89 -2.66
C LYS A 29 12.32 -3.31 -4.06
N MET A 30 11.46 -2.38 -4.41
CA MET A 30 11.65 -1.55 -5.61
C MET A 30 11.83 -0.11 -5.18
N LYS A 31 12.84 0.56 -5.72
CA LYS A 31 13.10 1.96 -5.42
C LYS A 31 13.46 2.77 -6.66
N ARG A 32 13.16 4.05 -6.60
CA ARG A 32 13.64 5.05 -7.56
C ARG A 32 14.26 6.19 -6.78
N THR A 33 15.56 6.34 -6.89
CA THR A 33 16.35 7.32 -6.12
C THR A 33 16.34 8.72 -6.74
N THR A 34 15.76 8.92 -7.90
CA THR A 34 15.61 10.20 -8.58
C THR A 34 14.27 10.26 -9.31
N PRO A 35 13.65 11.42 -9.50
CA PRO A 35 14.17 12.76 -9.39
C PRO A 35 13.96 13.37 -8.01
N SER A 36 14.76 14.42 -7.69
CA SER A 36 14.50 15.34 -6.60
C SER A 36 13.14 16.02 -6.80
N GLY A 37 12.37 16.20 -5.71
CA GLY A 37 11.07 16.87 -5.78
C GLY A 37 9.91 15.97 -6.21
N ALA A 38 10.06 14.66 -6.09
CA ALA A 38 8.91 13.77 -6.20
C ALA A 38 7.97 14.01 -5.01
N ASN A 39 6.73 14.35 -5.31
CA ASN A 39 5.70 14.57 -4.31
C ASN A 39 4.62 13.52 -4.46
N TRP A 40 4.02 13.12 -3.34
CA TRP A 40 2.79 12.34 -3.34
C TRP A 40 1.84 12.87 -2.28
N GLN A 41 0.56 12.70 -2.51
CA GLN A 41 -0.48 13.11 -1.57
C GLN A 41 -1.52 12.01 -1.39
N ASP A 42 -2.00 11.40 -2.46
CA ASP A 42 -2.90 10.26 -2.40
C ASP A 42 -2.22 9.00 -2.92
N VAL A 43 -2.40 7.88 -2.22
CA VAL A 43 -1.84 6.58 -2.60
C VAL A 43 -2.90 5.50 -2.48
N TYR A 44 -2.95 4.61 -3.46
CA TYR A 44 -3.82 3.43 -3.49
C TYR A 44 -2.96 2.20 -3.69
N VAL A 45 -3.24 1.16 -2.92
CA VAL A 45 -2.52 -0.11 -3.01
C VAL A 45 -3.51 -1.26 -2.97
N VAL A 46 -3.44 -2.13 -3.97
CA VAL A 46 -4.07 -3.46 -3.93
C VAL A 46 -2.99 -4.46 -3.58
N GLY A 47 -3.24 -5.28 -2.57
CA GLY A 47 -2.26 -6.24 -2.10
C GLY A 47 -2.85 -7.32 -1.20
N GLN A 48 -1.97 -8.14 -0.66
CA GLN A 48 -2.27 -9.15 0.35
C GLN A 48 -1.05 -9.33 1.25
N TRP A 49 -1.28 -9.49 2.56
CA TRP A 49 -0.25 -9.83 3.52
C TRP A 49 -0.21 -11.34 3.74
N THR A 50 0.96 -11.95 3.58
CA THR A 50 1.16 -13.38 3.80
C THR A 50 2.23 -13.68 4.86
N GLY A 51 2.71 -12.65 5.54
CA GLY A 51 3.78 -12.76 6.53
C GLY A 51 3.36 -13.27 7.92
N GLY A 52 2.11 -13.73 8.08
CA GLY A 52 1.61 -14.27 9.35
C GLY A 52 0.54 -13.40 10.01
N SER A 53 0.22 -13.71 11.28
CA SER A 53 -0.85 -13.06 12.04
C SER A 53 -0.50 -11.68 12.60
N THR A 54 0.72 -11.22 12.40
CA THR A 54 1.21 -9.89 12.81
C THR A 54 2.07 -9.29 11.71
N PHE A 55 2.23 -7.97 11.75
CA PHE A 55 3.21 -7.28 10.90
C PHE A 55 4.56 -7.26 11.61
N ASP A 56 5.53 -7.97 11.05
CA ASP A 56 6.88 -8.04 11.62
C ASP A 56 7.71 -6.82 11.23
N ASN A 57 8.37 -6.21 12.22
CA ASN A 57 9.33 -5.12 12.00
C ASN A 57 8.84 -3.94 11.16
N ASP A 58 7.55 -3.58 11.28
CA ASP A 58 6.98 -2.42 10.60
C ASP A 58 7.22 -2.43 9.08
N PRO A 59 6.73 -3.43 8.34
CA PRO A 59 7.01 -3.55 6.91
C PRO A 59 6.45 -2.37 6.14
N GLY A 60 7.26 -1.83 5.23
CA GLY A 60 6.89 -0.69 4.39
C GLY A 60 6.01 -1.10 3.22
N ILE A 61 5.05 -0.24 2.91
CA ILE A 61 4.13 -0.40 1.78
C ILE A 61 4.55 0.52 0.64
N PHE A 62 4.59 1.82 0.92
CA PHE A 62 4.95 2.86 -0.05
C PHE A 62 5.54 4.06 0.68
N GLY A 63 6.53 4.72 0.10
CA GLY A 63 7.08 5.93 0.70
C GLY A 63 8.35 6.43 0.08
N GLY A 64 9.06 7.28 0.79
CA GLY A 64 10.37 7.77 0.42
C GLY A 64 11.48 6.75 0.70
N VAL A 65 12.60 6.89 0.00
CA VAL A 65 13.75 6.00 0.17
C VAL A 65 14.45 6.21 1.51
N THR A 66 14.46 7.43 2.02
CA THR A 66 15.14 7.81 3.27
C THR A 66 14.21 8.38 4.32
N ASP A 67 13.00 8.75 3.93
CA ASP A 67 12.04 9.48 4.74
C ASP A 67 10.61 8.99 4.47
N ASN A 68 9.71 9.44 5.25
CA ASN A 68 8.25 9.45 5.09
C ASN A 68 7.61 8.32 4.26
N GLY A 69 6.90 7.42 4.93
CA GLY A 69 6.23 6.32 4.26
C GLY A 69 5.02 5.77 5.00
N ILE A 70 4.29 4.95 4.27
CA ILE A 70 3.21 4.11 4.77
C ILE A 70 3.81 2.76 5.14
N GLN A 71 3.69 2.37 6.38
CA GLN A 71 4.16 1.09 6.90
C GLN A 71 3.10 0.43 7.77
N ALA A 72 3.21 -0.87 7.96
CA ALA A 72 2.38 -1.63 8.88
C ALA A 72 3.14 -1.94 10.18
N GLY A 73 2.44 -2.16 11.28
CA GLY A 73 3.04 -2.66 12.52
C GLY A 73 2.91 -1.79 13.76
N ASN A 74 3.50 -0.64 13.82
CA ASN A 74 3.47 0.33 14.94
C ASN A 74 3.22 -0.28 16.34
N ASN A 75 4.22 -0.92 16.91
CA ASN A 75 4.23 -1.47 18.29
C ASN A 75 3.13 -2.48 18.63
N SER A 76 1.95 -2.38 18.05
CA SER A 76 0.85 -3.35 18.20
C SER A 76 0.98 -4.55 17.27
N LYS A 77 1.83 -4.42 16.23
CA LYS A 77 2.06 -5.46 15.21
C LYS A 77 0.83 -5.84 14.38
N ALA A 78 -0.27 -5.12 14.53
CA ALA A 78 -1.54 -5.43 13.86
C ALA A 78 -2.16 -4.24 13.13
N GLY A 79 -1.67 -3.02 13.36
CA GLY A 79 -2.18 -1.80 12.75
C GLY A 79 -1.35 -1.30 11.59
N LEU A 80 -1.82 -0.26 10.92
CA LEU A 80 -1.05 0.51 9.98
C LEU A 80 -0.46 1.75 10.64
N TRP A 81 0.78 2.01 10.35
CA TRP A 81 1.50 3.17 10.83
C TRP A 81 1.87 4.09 9.67
N PHE A 82 1.69 5.37 9.91
CA PHE A 82 2.10 6.39 8.97
C PHE A 82 3.12 7.28 9.66
N ASN A 83 4.30 7.33 9.11
CA ASN A 83 5.39 8.16 9.65
C ASN A 83 5.11 9.66 9.46
N ILE A 84 3.96 10.03 8.88
CA ILE A 84 3.53 11.40 8.66
C ILE A 84 2.04 11.53 8.97
N TRP A 85 1.75 12.49 9.76
CA TRP A 85 0.59 12.76 10.58
C TRP A 85 -0.65 13.25 9.84
N THR A 86 -1.83 12.95 10.41
CA THR A 86 -3.18 13.42 10.05
C THR A 86 -3.69 12.98 8.69
N ASN A 87 -4.28 11.80 8.67
CA ASN A 87 -4.51 11.13 7.42
C ASN A 87 -5.92 10.58 7.35
N ASN A 88 -6.50 10.69 6.20
CA ASN A 88 -7.64 9.89 5.83
C ASN A 88 -7.12 8.56 5.30
N PHE A 89 -7.40 7.50 6.03
CA PHE A 89 -7.07 6.14 5.67
C PHE A 89 -8.34 5.32 5.47
N PHE A 90 -8.40 4.61 4.37
CA PHE A 90 -9.52 3.72 4.05
C PHE A 90 -8.97 2.33 3.75
N LEU A 91 -9.57 1.33 4.36
CA LEU A 91 -9.33 -0.08 4.07
C LEU A 91 -10.59 -0.63 3.40
N ASN A 92 -10.44 -1.11 2.17
CA ASN A 92 -11.55 -1.57 1.35
C ASN A 92 -12.69 -0.54 1.24
N GLY A 93 -12.35 0.73 1.08
CA GLY A 93 -13.31 1.83 0.97
C GLY A 93 -13.97 2.29 2.29
N ALA A 94 -13.76 1.58 3.39
CA ALA A 94 -14.23 1.98 4.71
C ALA A 94 -13.18 2.84 5.42
N SER A 95 -13.62 3.98 6.01
CA SER A 95 -12.73 4.78 6.86
C SER A 95 -12.22 3.94 8.02
N ASN A 96 -10.91 3.94 8.24
CA ASN A 96 -10.26 3.12 9.25
C ASN A 96 -9.24 3.92 10.04
N ALA A 97 -9.17 3.67 11.35
CA ALA A 97 -8.20 4.30 12.23
C ALA A 97 -6.81 3.63 12.22
N GLY A 98 -6.61 2.65 11.34
CA GLY A 98 -5.33 1.96 11.19
C GLY A 98 -5.05 0.85 12.21
N ASN A 99 -5.97 0.56 13.12
CA ASN A 99 -5.79 -0.45 14.17
C ASN A 99 -6.37 -1.81 13.74
N ASN A 100 -5.68 -2.90 14.12
CA ASN A 100 -6.14 -4.29 13.94
C ASN A 100 -6.55 -4.68 12.52
N VAL A 101 -5.79 -4.24 11.53
CA VAL A 101 -6.09 -4.49 10.10
C VAL A 101 -5.43 -5.75 9.54
N VAL A 102 -4.50 -6.38 10.27
CA VAL A 102 -3.74 -7.53 9.76
C VAL A 102 -4.64 -8.68 9.32
N GLY A 103 -5.69 -8.96 10.07
CA GLY A 103 -6.65 -10.01 9.73
C GLY A 103 -7.37 -9.75 8.39
N THR A 104 -7.75 -8.50 8.14
CA THR A 104 -8.35 -8.11 6.86
C THR A 104 -7.31 -8.12 5.72
N MET A 105 -6.07 -7.72 6.01
CA MET A 105 -5.00 -7.65 5.00
C MET A 105 -4.37 -9.01 4.69
N SER A 106 -4.68 -10.07 5.44
CA SER A 106 -4.32 -11.45 5.08
C SER A 106 -5.13 -12.02 3.91
N SER A 107 -6.21 -11.35 3.54
CA SER A 107 -6.94 -11.54 2.27
C SER A 107 -6.63 -10.38 1.33
N PRO A 108 -6.95 -10.48 0.02
CA PRO A 108 -6.78 -9.37 -0.90
C PRO A 108 -7.49 -8.11 -0.41
N PHE A 109 -6.78 -6.99 -0.38
CA PHE A 109 -7.24 -5.71 0.16
C PHE A 109 -6.99 -4.55 -0.80
N LEU A 110 -7.71 -3.48 -0.58
CA LEU A 110 -7.46 -2.15 -1.14
C LEU A 110 -7.22 -1.16 -0.01
N ILE A 111 -6.08 -0.48 -0.03
CA ILE A 111 -5.83 0.70 0.80
C ILE A 111 -5.98 1.95 -0.05
N SER A 112 -6.65 2.96 0.48
CA SER A 112 -6.62 4.33 -0.01
C SER A 112 -6.12 5.21 1.13
N PHE A 113 -5.13 6.04 0.81
CA PHE A 113 -4.47 6.87 1.79
C PHE A 113 -4.32 8.29 1.25
N SER A 114 -4.76 9.28 2.02
CA SER A 114 -4.74 10.69 1.63
C SER A 114 -4.08 11.56 2.69
N GLN A 115 -3.10 12.35 2.27
CA GLN A 115 -2.44 13.36 3.09
C GLN A 115 -3.14 14.72 2.97
N ASN A 116 -3.08 15.50 4.06
CA ASN A 116 -3.59 16.87 4.03
C ASN A 116 -2.73 17.83 3.19
N SER A 117 -1.47 17.50 3.03
CA SER A 117 -0.53 18.23 2.17
C SER A 117 0.39 17.28 1.44
N ALA A 118 0.89 17.70 0.29
CA ALA A 118 1.82 16.90 -0.50
C ALA A 118 3.10 16.62 0.28
N VAL A 119 3.55 15.38 0.21
CA VAL A 119 4.76 14.90 0.84
C VAL A 119 5.87 14.89 -0.18
N SER A 120 6.91 15.67 0.09
CA SER A 120 8.12 15.67 -0.73
C SER A 120 9.04 14.53 -0.27
N VAL A 121 9.54 13.77 -1.22
CA VAL A 121 10.45 12.65 -0.96
C VAL A 121 11.66 12.68 -1.92
N SER A 122 12.79 12.17 -1.46
CA SER A 122 14.03 12.09 -2.26
C SER A 122 14.01 10.98 -3.32
N GLY A 123 12.94 10.20 -3.37
CA GLY A 123 12.69 9.11 -4.29
C GLY A 123 11.54 8.26 -3.78
N TYR A 124 11.10 7.30 -4.58
CA TYR A 124 10.01 6.39 -4.20
C TYR A 124 10.54 5.00 -3.86
N GLN A 125 9.89 4.38 -2.88
CA GLN A 125 10.11 2.98 -2.53
C GLN A 125 8.77 2.27 -2.38
N ILE A 126 8.73 1.03 -2.87
CA ILE A 126 7.56 0.13 -2.78
C ILE A 126 8.04 -1.15 -2.12
N GLY A 127 7.25 -1.66 -1.18
CA GLY A 127 7.48 -2.93 -0.50
C GLY A 127 8.57 -2.90 0.57
N ALA A 128 8.99 -1.72 1.01
CA ALA A 128 9.92 -1.59 2.13
C ALA A 128 9.79 -0.22 2.81
N ASP A 129 10.25 -0.10 4.06
CA ASP A 129 10.31 1.15 4.81
C ASP A 129 11.73 1.73 4.78
N ARG A 130 11.89 2.86 4.09
CA ARG A 130 13.18 3.59 4.00
C ARG A 130 14.33 2.68 3.56
N ASN A 131 15.54 2.92 4.02
CA ASN A 131 16.69 2.04 3.77
C ASN A 131 16.88 0.95 4.85
N ASN A 132 15.84 0.66 5.62
CA ASN A 132 15.92 -0.36 6.67
C ASN A 132 15.76 -1.76 6.04
N GLY A 133 16.82 -2.57 6.11
CA GLY A 133 16.90 -3.87 5.45
C GLY A 133 16.11 -5.01 6.11
N THR A 134 15.26 -4.72 7.09
CA THR A 134 14.41 -5.71 7.78
C THR A 134 12.93 -5.34 7.75
N ARG A 135 12.57 -4.29 7.01
CA ARG A 135 11.22 -3.74 6.96
C ARG A 135 10.60 -3.87 5.58
N GLU A 136 10.86 -4.99 4.94
CA GLU A 136 10.22 -5.32 3.67
C GLU A 136 8.85 -5.94 3.89
N TRP A 137 7.95 -5.67 2.95
CA TRP A 137 6.65 -6.33 2.86
C TRP A 137 6.81 -7.83 2.66
N LYS A 138 5.94 -8.62 3.28
CA LYS A 138 5.83 -10.06 3.04
C LYS A 138 4.44 -10.33 2.48
N GLY A 139 4.35 -10.56 1.19
CA GLY A 139 3.08 -10.77 0.51
C GLY A 139 3.06 -10.18 -0.88
N GLU A 140 1.89 -9.89 -1.37
CA GLU A 140 1.65 -9.51 -2.75
C GLU A 140 1.24 -8.03 -2.87
N PHE A 141 1.67 -7.40 -3.98
CA PHE A 141 1.07 -6.18 -4.50
C PHE A 141 0.64 -6.37 -5.94
N GLY A 142 -0.64 -6.11 -6.18
CA GLY A 142 -1.23 -6.12 -7.51
C GLY A 142 -1.03 -4.79 -8.23
N GLU A 143 -1.33 -3.69 -7.54
CA GLU A 143 -1.26 -2.37 -8.12
C GLU A 143 -0.96 -1.31 -7.06
N VAL A 144 -0.15 -0.32 -7.45
CA VAL A 144 0.14 0.86 -6.65
C VAL A 144 -0.07 2.10 -7.52
N LEU A 145 -0.96 2.99 -7.11
CA LEU A 145 -1.17 4.29 -7.73
C LEU A 145 -0.79 5.38 -6.73
N ALA A 146 -0.09 6.40 -7.20
CA ALA A 146 0.26 7.56 -6.38
C ALA A 146 -0.01 8.84 -7.16
N PHE A 147 -0.65 9.80 -6.51
CA PHE A 147 -1.02 11.11 -7.05
C PHE A 147 -0.26 12.20 -6.29
N ASN A 148 0.15 13.22 -6.97
CA ASN A 148 0.86 14.36 -6.39
C ASN A 148 -0.06 15.45 -5.83
N SER A 149 -1.36 15.24 -5.88
CA SER A 149 -2.39 16.13 -5.36
C SER A 149 -3.47 15.34 -4.64
N LYS A 150 -4.17 16.01 -3.71
CA LYS A 150 -5.32 15.43 -3.03
C LYS A 150 -6.48 15.32 -4.01
N LEU A 151 -7.07 14.15 -4.05
CA LEU A 151 -8.28 13.89 -4.82
C LEU A 151 -9.52 14.25 -3.99
N SER A 152 -10.64 14.54 -4.69
CA SER A 152 -11.94 14.65 -4.04
C SER A 152 -12.40 13.28 -3.53
N ASP A 153 -13.31 13.25 -2.55
CA ASP A 153 -13.90 11.98 -2.08
C ASP A 153 -14.59 11.22 -3.22
N ALA A 154 -15.24 11.93 -4.15
CA ALA A 154 -15.85 11.32 -5.31
C ALA A 154 -14.83 10.65 -6.24
N ASP A 155 -13.68 11.28 -6.46
CA ASP A 155 -12.62 10.70 -7.30
C ASP A 155 -11.89 9.57 -6.57
N ARG A 156 -11.67 9.71 -5.26
CA ARG A 156 -11.18 8.60 -4.43
C ARG A 156 -12.06 7.36 -4.58
N GLN A 157 -13.37 7.52 -4.42
CA GLN A 157 -14.32 6.42 -4.54
C GLN A 157 -14.36 5.81 -5.96
N LYS A 158 -14.21 6.63 -7.02
CA LYS A 158 -14.07 6.10 -8.38
C LYS A 158 -12.84 5.20 -8.55
N ILE A 159 -11.70 5.62 -7.99
CA ILE A 159 -10.47 4.83 -8.05
C ILE A 159 -10.62 3.56 -7.22
N GLU A 160 -11.20 3.65 -6.04
CA GLU A 160 -11.50 2.48 -5.20
C GLU A 160 -12.39 1.48 -5.95
N GLY A 161 -13.47 1.94 -6.56
CA GLY A 161 -14.36 1.12 -7.38
C GLY A 161 -13.66 0.50 -8.58
N TYR A 162 -12.87 1.28 -9.31
CA TYR A 162 -12.06 0.77 -10.43
C TYR A 162 -11.10 -0.34 -10.00
N LEU A 163 -10.34 -0.11 -8.95
CA LEU A 163 -9.38 -1.09 -8.45
C LEU A 163 -10.08 -2.34 -7.90
N ALA A 164 -11.14 -2.15 -7.14
CA ALA A 164 -11.93 -3.26 -6.59
C ALA A 164 -12.52 -4.14 -7.71
N ASN A 165 -13.08 -3.53 -8.75
CA ASN A 165 -13.59 -4.25 -9.92
C ASN A 165 -12.45 -4.96 -10.66
N LYS A 166 -11.40 -4.23 -11.02
CA LYS A 166 -10.24 -4.78 -11.75
C LYS A 166 -9.63 -6.00 -11.05
N TRP A 167 -9.54 -5.95 -9.71
CA TRP A 167 -8.91 -7.00 -8.92
C TRP A 167 -9.90 -8.02 -8.33
N GLY A 168 -11.20 -7.90 -8.65
CA GLY A 168 -12.24 -8.84 -8.22
C GLY A 168 -12.49 -8.85 -6.71
N ILE A 169 -12.32 -7.70 -6.06
CA ILE A 169 -12.52 -7.51 -4.61
C ILE A 169 -13.67 -6.56 -4.28
N ASN A 170 -14.61 -6.39 -5.21
CA ASN A 170 -15.81 -5.53 -5.02
C ASN A 170 -16.59 -5.90 -3.75
N GLY A 171 -16.70 -7.20 -3.45
CA GLY A 171 -17.38 -7.68 -2.25
C GLY A 171 -16.75 -7.22 -0.93
N ASN A 172 -15.52 -6.67 -0.97
CA ASN A 172 -14.87 -6.09 0.19
C ASN A 172 -15.27 -4.65 0.45
N LEU A 173 -15.85 -3.95 -0.55
CA LEU A 173 -16.32 -2.58 -0.38
C LEU A 173 -17.58 -2.55 0.51
N PRO A 174 -17.77 -1.49 1.33
CA PRO A 174 -18.99 -1.32 2.09
C PRO A 174 -20.21 -1.28 1.19
N SER A 175 -21.36 -1.79 1.66
CA SER A 175 -22.63 -1.75 0.91
C SER A 175 -23.09 -0.31 0.54
N THR A 176 -22.59 0.67 1.26
CA THR A 176 -22.84 2.12 0.99
C THR A 176 -21.85 2.73 0.00
N HIS A 177 -20.85 1.97 -0.44
CA HIS A 177 -19.88 2.47 -1.41
C HIS A 177 -20.52 2.59 -2.79
N PRO A 178 -20.41 3.73 -3.51
CA PRO A 178 -21.15 3.97 -4.76
C PRO A 178 -20.80 2.99 -5.89
N TYR A 179 -19.70 2.26 -5.77
CA TYR A 179 -19.22 1.31 -6.79
C TYR A 179 -19.14 -0.14 -6.30
N VAL A 180 -19.84 -0.49 -5.22
CA VAL A 180 -19.84 -1.88 -4.68
C VAL A 180 -20.43 -2.90 -5.66
N ALA A 181 -21.38 -2.49 -6.48
CA ALA A 181 -22.16 -3.35 -7.40
C ALA A 181 -21.82 -3.13 -8.88
N SER A 182 -20.69 -2.54 -9.22
CA SER A 182 -20.29 -2.26 -10.60
C SER A 182 -19.52 -3.39 -11.25
#